data_1a73895ded545800f687395a8dc9f770
#
_entry.id   1a73895ded545800f687395a8dc9f770
#
_cell.length_a   1.000
_cell.length_b   1.000
_cell.length_c   1.000
_cell.angle_alpha   90.00
_cell.angle_beta   90.00
_cell.angle_gamma   90.00
#
_symmetry.space_group_name_H-M   'P 1'
#
loop_
_entity.id
_entity.type
_entity.pdbx_description
1 polymer ?
#
loop_
_entity_poly.entity_id
_entity_poly.type
_entity_poly.pdbx_seq_one_letter_code
_entity_poly.pdbx_strand_id
1 'polypeptide(L)'
;MEREVAWNHYSEEEKKKVFEFAEEYRKFISACKTERECVRTFVERAEAAGYLDIKKVIAEEIKLESGARVYADNNGKALAMFIVGKKPMEEGMRILGAHVDSPRMDLKQNPFYEDTGLAMLDTHYYGGVKKYQWVTLPLALHGVVAKKDGSVVEVNIGDKPGDPVFGVSDLLIHLAGEQMEKKAAKVIEG
;
A
#
# COMPACT_ATOMS: atom_id res chain seq x y z
N MET A 1 30.20 18.69 -7.80
CA MET A 1 30.70 17.41 -7.25
C MET A 1 29.83 16.32 -7.86
N GLU A 2 30.31 15.64 -8.89
CA GLU A 2 29.62 14.49 -9.50
C GLU A 2 29.81 13.30 -8.55
N ARG A 3 28.70 12.65 -8.20
CA ARG A 3 28.76 11.39 -7.45
C ARG A 3 28.84 10.25 -8.45
N GLU A 4 29.79 9.37 -8.26
CA GLU A 4 29.87 8.15 -9.06
C GLU A 4 28.62 7.28 -8.84
N VAL A 5 28.19 6.63 -9.91
CA VAL A 5 27.02 5.74 -9.88
C VAL A 5 27.43 4.46 -9.16
N ALA A 6 26.80 4.19 -8.01
CA ALA A 6 27.11 3.02 -7.17
C ALA A 6 27.10 1.69 -7.96
N TRP A 7 26.20 1.57 -8.95
CA TRP A 7 26.10 0.40 -9.80
C TRP A 7 27.42 0.02 -10.53
N ASN A 8 28.26 1.01 -10.86
CA ASN A 8 29.53 0.78 -11.53
C ASN A 8 30.60 0.18 -10.63
N HIS A 9 30.39 0.24 -9.30
CA HIS A 9 31.33 -0.23 -8.29
C HIS A 9 30.93 -1.55 -7.65
N TYR A 10 29.69 -2.01 -7.88
CA TYR A 10 29.22 -3.28 -7.34
C TYR A 10 29.89 -4.47 -8.02
N SER A 11 30.40 -5.39 -7.21
CA SER A 11 30.78 -6.73 -7.65
C SER A 11 29.57 -7.51 -8.14
N GLU A 12 29.77 -8.59 -8.84
CA GLU A 12 28.67 -9.45 -9.31
C GLU A 12 27.89 -10.06 -8.13
N GLU A 13 28.55 -10.35 -7.02
CA GLU A 13 27.88 -10.83 -5.80
C GLU A 13 27.00 -9.75 -5.17
N GLU A 14 27.47 -8.51 -5.13
CA GLU A 14 26.66 -7.39 -4.62
C GLU A 14 25.47 -7.09 -5.53
N LYS A 15 25.64 -7.13 -6.86
CA LYS A 15 24.55 -7.02 -7.82
C LYS A 15 23.50 -8.10 -7.60
N LYS A 16 23.92 -9.34 -7.38
CA LYS A 16 23.02 -10.45 -7.07
C LYS A 16 22.17 -10.14 -5.81
N LYS A 17 22.79 -9.67 -4.74
CA LYS A 17 22.09 -9.25 -3.51
C LYS A 17 21.08 -8.12 -3.75
N VAL A 18 21.41 -7.16 -4.63
CA VAL A 18 20.49 -6.10 -5.03
C VAL A 18 19.26 -6.66 -5.73
N PHE A 19 19.43 -7.61 -6.64
CA PHE A 19 18.30 -8.25 -7.34
C PHE A 19 17.46 -9.12 -6.40
N GLU A 20 18.06 -9.84 -5.47
CA GLU A 20 17.35 -10.61 -4.45
C GLU A 20 16.49 -9.69 -3.57
N PHE A 21 17.05 -8.59 -3.09
CA PHE A 21 16.33 -7.58 -2.33
C PHE A 21 15.19 -6.94 -3.15
N ALA A 22 15.45 -6.59 -4.40
CA ALA A 22 14.44 -6.03 -5.31
C ALA A 22 13.29 -7.01 -5.56
N GLU A 23 13.57 -8.31 -5.67
CA GLU A 23 12.54 -9.34 -5.83
C GLU A 23 11.68 -9.51 -4.57
N GLU A 24 12.26 -9.43 -3.38
CA GLU A 24 11.50 -9.41 -2.13
C GLU A 24 10.59 -8.18 -2.05
N TYR A 25 11.09 -7.02 -2.43
CA TYR A 25 10.31 -5.79 -2.49
C TYR A 25 9.17 -5.90 -3.51
N ARG A 26 9.43 -6.44 -4.69
CA ARG A 26 8.43 -6.68 -5.72
C ARG A 26 7.29 -7.59 -5.22
N LYS A 27 7.63 -8.67 -4.51
CA LYS A 27 6.64 -9.56 -3.89
C LYS A 27 5.81 -8.83 -2.84
N PHE A 28 6.47 -8.02 -2.01
CA PHE A 28 5.79 -7.22 -0.99
C PHE A 28 4.76 -6.26 -1.60
N ILE A 29 5.14 -5.42 -2.56
CA ILE A 29 4.22 -4.46 -3.18
C ILE A 29 3.14 -5.15 -4.03
N SER A 30 3.39 -6.36 -4.52
CA SER A 30 2.39 -7.15 -5.23
C SER A 30 1.34 -7.73 -4.28
N ALA A 31 1.70 -8.07 -3.06
CA ALA A 31 0.81 -8.61 -2.05
C ALA A 31 0.07 -7.51 -1.26
N CYS A 32 0.70 -6.35 -1.07
CA CYS A 32 0.17 -5.26 -0.25
C CYS A 32 -0.33 -4.10 -1.12
N LYS A 33 -1.63 -4.00 -1.31
CA LYS A 33 -2.29 -2.98 -2.15
C LYS A 33 -2.82 -1.80 -1.34
N THR A 34 -3.00 -1.98 -0.03
CA THR A 34 -3.55 -0.99 0.89
C THR A 34 -2.65 -0.78 2.10
N GLU A 35 -2.82 0.34 2.81
CA GLU A 35 -2.09 0.63 4.06
C GLU A 35 -2.27 -0.49 5.09
N ARG A 36 -3.49 -1.06 5.16
CA ARG A 36 -3.80 -2.13 6.11
C ARG A 36 -3.02 -3.40 5.83
N GLU A 37 -2.89 -3.77 4.57
CA GLU A 37 -2.10 -4.93 4.14
C GLU A 37 -0.60 -4.70 4.39
N CYS A 38 -0.10 -3.49 4.12
CA CYS A 38 1.28 -3.11 4.43
C CYS A 38 1.56 -3.22 5.95
N VAL A 39 0.71 -2.60 6.77
CA VAL A 39 0.90 -2.60 8.23
C VAL A 39 0.82 -4.01 8.79
N ARG A 40 -0.15 -4.81 8.36
CA ARG A 40 -0.25 -6.22 8.76
C ARG A 40 1.03 -7.00 8.46
N THR A 41 1.52 -6.90 7.23
CA THR A 41 2.76 -7.58 6.82
C THR A 41 3.97 -7.09 7.61
N PHE A 42 4.04 -5.78 7.91
CA PHE A 42 5.11 -5.25 8.74
C PHE A 42 5.03 -5.73 10.19
N VAL A 43 3.83 -5.82 10.76
CA VAL A 43 3.65 -6.38 12.11
C VAL A 43 4.09 -7.84 12.15
N GLU A 44 3.65 -8.67 11.21
CA GLU A 44 4.09 -10.07 11.12
C GLU A 44 5.62 -10.21 11.04
N ARG A 45 6.27 -9.39 10.21
CA ARG A 45 7.73 -9.36 10.10
C ARG A 45 8.40 -8.85 11.37
N ALA A 46 7.82 -7.84 12.03
CA ALA A 46 8.32 -7.29 13.28
C ALA A 46 8.27 -8.33 14.40
N GLU A 47 7.15 -9.03 14.56
CA GLU A 47 6.99 -10.09 15.54
C GLU A 47 7.97 -11.24 15.27
N ALA A 48 8.12 -11.66 14.02
CA ALA A 48 9.11 -12.67 13.63
C ALA A 48 10.56 -12.23 13.93
N ALA A 49 10.82 -10.92 13.91
CA ALA A 49 12.10 -10.32 14.29
C ALA A 49 12.25 -10.03 15.80
N GLY A 50 11.28 -10.45 16.61
CA GLY A 50 11.32 -10.31 18.07
C GLY A 50 10.89 -8.94 18.59
N TYR A 51 10.14 -8.16 17.82
CA TYR A 51 9.47 -6.96 18.32
C TYR A 51 8.24 -7.33 19.14
N LEU A 52 8.01 -6.61 20.24
CA LEU A 52 6.84 -6.75 21.10
C LEU A 52 5.82 -5.63 20.80
N ASP A 53 4.55 -5.97 20.82
CA ASP A 53 3.48 -4.95 20.78
C ASP A 53 3.59 -4.07 22.03
N ILE A 54 3.64 -2.75 21.84
CA ILE A 54 3.70 -1.78 22.94
C ILE A 54 2.48 -1.90 23.90
N LYS A 55 1.33 -2.30 23.38
CA LYS A 55 0.13 -2.54 24.22
C LYS A 55 0.36 -3.67 25.20
N LYS A 56 1.00 -4.76 24.73
CA LYS A 56 1.38 -5.88 25.60
C LYS A 56 2.43 -5.47 26.61
N VAL A 57 3.44 -4.71 26.18
CA VAL A 57 4.49 -4.18 27.07
C VAL A 57 3.91 -3.37 28.21
N ILE A 58 2.92 -2.50 27.91
CA ILE A 58 2.22 -1.69 28.92
C ILE A 58 1.36 -2.54 29.83
N ALA A 59 0.57 -3.45 29.27
CA ALA A 59 -0.37 -4.28 30.04
C ALA A 59 0.33 -5.24 31.01
N GLU A 60 1.49 -5.75 30.63
CA GLU A 60 2.29 -6.70 31.41
C GLU A 60 3.43 -6.01 32.20
N GLU A 61 3.49 -4.67 32.19
CA GLU A 61 4.53 -3.86 32.84
C GLU A 61 5.96 -4.31 32.49
N ILE A 62 6.19 -4.73 31.26
CA ILE A 62 7.48 -5.24 30.81
C ILE A 62 8.49 -4.09 30.80
N LYS A 63 9.57 -4.25 31.56
CA LYS A 63 10.69 -3.30 31.55
C LYS A 63 11.47 -3.42 30.26
N LEU A 64 11.57 -2.31 29.52
CA LEU A 64 12.37 -2.23 28.31
C LEU A 64 13.83 -1.87 28.64
N GLU A 65 14.74 -2.72 28.24
CA GLU A 65 16.17 -2.49 28.34
C GLU A 65 16.78 -2.10 26.98
N SER A 66 18.01 -1.61 27.02
CA SER A 66 18.75 -1.30 25.78
C SER A 66 18.79 -2.50 24.83
N GLY A 67 18.40 -2.27 23.59
CA GLY A 67 18.25 -3.30 22.56
C GLY A 67 16.86 -3.90 22.47
N ALA A 68 15.95 -3.61 23.42
CA ALA A 68 14.55 -4.03 23.33
C ALA A 68 13.90 -3.46 22.07
N ARG A 69 13.05 -4.27 21.45
CA ARG A 69 12.37 -3.95 20.19
C ARG A 69 10.89 -3.92 20.45
N VAL A 70 10.24 -2.80 20.09
CA VAL A 70 8.78 -2.66 20.24
C VAL A 70 8.18 -2.04 19.01
N TYR A 71 6.90 -2.34 18.78
CA TYR A 71 6.12 -1.69 17.74
C TYR A 71 4.79 -1.16 18.30
N ALA A 72 4.25 -0.16 17.64
CA ALA A 72 2.92 0.40 17.90
C ALA A 72 2.14 0.44 16.58
N ASP A 73 1.10 -0.36 16.49
CA ASP A 73 0.11 -0.29 15.41
C ASP A 73 -0.94 0.78 15.73
N ASN A 74 -1.12 1.72 14.82
CA ASN A 74 -2.16 2.73 14.89
C ASN A 74 -3.31 2.39 13.92
N ASN A 75 -4.30 1.66 14.43
CA ASN A 75 -5.54 1.29 13.73
C ASN A 75 -5.33 0.54 12.40
N GLY A 76 -4.23 -0.19 12.25
CA GLY A 76 -3.88 -0.91 11.03
C GLY A 76 -3.55 -0.01 9.84
N LYS A 77 -3.26 1.28 10.05
CA LYS A 77 -2.99 2.24 8.97
C LYS A 77 -1.64 2.95 9.09
N ALA A 78 -1.04 2.92 10.25
CA ALA A 78 0.31 3.43 10.49
C ALA A 78 1.02 2.52 11.49
N LEU A 79 2.32 2.43 11.38
CA LEU A 79 3.17 1.63 12.26
C LEU A 79 4.36 2.46 12.71
N ALA A 80 4.64 2.42 14.00
CA ALA A 80 5.89 2.90 14.56
C ALA A 80 6.68 1.74 15.15
N MET A 81 7.98 1.70 14.89
CA MET A 81 8.88 0.67 15.38
C MET A 81 10.06 1.32 16.08
N PHE A 82 10.45 0.77 17.23
CA PHE A 82 11.53 1.33 18.04
C PHE A 82 12.51 0.24 18.46
N ILE A 83 13.77 0.63 18.50
CA ILE A 83 14.84 -0.13 19.18
C ILE A 83 15.36 0.77 20.28
N VAL A 84 15.27 0.33 21.53
CA VAL A 84 15.72 1.10 22.69
C VAL A 84 17.24 1.27 22.63
N GLY A 85 17.68 2.52 22.62
CA GLY A 85 19.10 2.87 22.56
C GLY A 85 19.83 2.62 23.88
N LYS A 86 21.15 2.80 23.85
CA LYS A 86 22.00 2.80 25.05
C LYS A 86 22.05 4.15 25.76
N LYS A 87 21.73 5.22 25.02
CA LYS A 87 21.75 6.59 25.49
C LYS A 87 20.32 7.08 25.71
N PRO A 88 20.11 8.04 26.64
CA PRO A 88 18.80 8.64 26.85
C PRO A 88 18.33 9.39 25.59
N MET A 89 17.01 9.53 25.43
CA MET A 89 16.40 10.12 24.22
C MET A 89 16.78 11.60 24.04
N GLU A 90 17.11 12.29 25.13
CA GLU A 90 17.54 13.68 25.12
C GLU A 90 18.86 13.90 24.37
N GLU A 91 19.67 12.86 24.24
CA GLU A 91 20.88 12.89 23.41
C GLU A 91 20.59 12.69 21.90
N GLY A 92 19.32 12.51 21.55
CA GLY A 92 18.85 12.37 20.18
C GLY A 92 18.52 10.94 19.80
N MET A 93 17.85 10.82 18.66
CA MET A 93 17.44 9.55 18.07
C MET A 93 17.65 9.55 16.55
N ARG A 94 17.71 8.39 15.96
CA ARG A 94 17.70 8.23 14.51
C ARG A 94 16.28 7.85 14.07
N ILE A 95 15.69 8.67 13.22
CA ILE A 95 14.32 8.47 12.73
C ILE A 95 14.39 8.19 11.23
N LEU A 96 13.76 7.08 10.81
CA LEU A 96 13.48 6.76 9.42
C LEU A 96 11.97 6.82 9.23
N GLY A 97 11.51 7.55 8.24
CA GLY A 97 10.09 7.70 7.95
C GLY A 97 9.81 7.39 6.48
N ALA A 98 8.70 6.72 6.24
CA ALA A 98 8.18 6.46 4.90
C ALA A 98 6.65 6.40 4.96
N HIS A 99 5.99 6.73 3.83
CA HIS A 99 4.55 6.51 3.71
C HIS A 99 4.25 5.06 3.29
N VAL A 100 3.07 4.58 3.63
CA VAL A 100 2.59 3.22 3.32
C VAL A 100 1.38 3.22 2.37
N ASP A 101 0.81 4.39 2.11
CA ASP A 101 -0.27 4.57 1.16
C ASP A 101 0.23 4.62 -0.29
N SER A 102 -0.65 4.27 -1.22
CA SER A 102 -0.38 4.34 -2.66
C SER A 102 -1.56 4.98 -3.39
N PRO A 103 -1.33 5.66 -4.53
CA PRO A 103 -2.41 6.14 -5.36
C PRO A 103 -3.34 4.99 -5.80
N ARG A 104 -4.64 5.23 -5.73
CA ARG A 104 -5.68 4.25 -6.05
C ARG A 104 -7.01 4.92 -6.40
N MET A 105 -7.97 4.13 -6.81
CA MET A 105 -9.37 4.54 -6.85
C MET A 105 -10.07 4.02 -5.59
N ASP A 106 -10.68 4.93 -4.82
CA ASP A 106 -11.49 4.60 -3.67
C ASP A 106 -12.96 4.56 -4.05
N LEU A 107 -13.72 3.66 -3.43
CA LEU A 107 -15.17 3.65 -3.55
C LEU A 107 -15.77 4.82 -2.76
N LYS A 108 -16.77 5.50 -3.34
CA LYS A 108 -17.56 6.49 -2.62
C LYS A 108 -18.46 5.83 -1.57
N GLN A 109 -19.07 6.62 -0.70
CA GLN A 109 -19.88 6.14 0.43
C GLN A 109 -21.08 5.27 0.03
N ASN A 110 -21.73 5.57 -1.12
CA ASN A 110 -22.79 4.78 -1.69
C ASN A 110 -22.41 4.43 -3.14
N PRO A 111 -21.48 3.49 -3.33
CA PRO A 111 -20.79 3.35 -4.60
C PRO A 111 -21.61 2.58 -5.65
N PHE A 112 -22.49 1.68 -5.22
CA PHE A 112 -23.15 0.74 -6.10
C PHE A 112 -24.37 1.35 -6.79
N TYR A 113 -24.38 1.26 -8.11
CA TYR A 113 -25.55 1.61 -8.94
C TYR A 113 -25.62 0.71 -10.17
N GLU A 114 -26.75 0.73 -10.82
CA GLU A 114 -26.95 0.01 -12.09
C GLU A 114 -27.21 1.03 -13.19
N ASP A 115 -26.54 0.85 -14.30
CA ASP A 115 -26.79 1.61 -15.51
C ASP A 115 -26.67 0.70 -16.73
N THR A 116 -27.63 0.80 -17.66
CA THR A 116 -27.69 0.04 -18.92
C THR A 116 -27.48 -1.48 -18.76
N GLY A 117 -27.97 -2.06 -17.65
CA GLY A 117 -27.83 -3.47 -17.31
C GLY A 117 -26.45 -3.86 -16.76
N LEU A 118 -25.61 -2.89 -16.44
CA LEU A 118 -24.30 -3.12 -15.85
C LEU A 118 -24.28 -2.72 -14.38
N ALA A 119 -23.61 -3.53 -13.56
CA ALA A 119 -23.31 -3.19 -12.18
C ALA A 119 -22.10 -2.24 -12.15
N MET A 120 -22.31 -1.04 -11.64
CA MET A 120 -21.35 0.04 -11.63
C MET A 120 -20.95 0.39 -10.20
N LEU A 121 -19.71 0.83 -10.03
CA LEU A 121 -19.16 1.32 -8.77
C LEU A 121 -18.69 2.76 -8.93
N ASP A 122 -19.32 3.67 -8.21
CA ASP A 122 -18.91 5.08 -8.19
C ASP A 122 -17.64 5.24 -7.36
N THR A 123 -16.63 5.86 -7.94
CA THR A 123 -15.29 5.97 -7.37
C THR A 123 -14.81 7.41 -7.33
N HIS A 124 -13.77 7.65 -6.54
CA HIS A 124 -12.91 8.82 -6.66
C HIS A 124 -11.44 8.38 -6.55
N TYR A 125 -10.54 9.15 -7.14
CA TYR A 125 -9.12 8.84 -7.01
C TYR A 125 -8.55 9.37 -5.69
N TYR A 126 -7.59 8.61 -5.13
CA TYR A 126 -6.78 8.99 -3.99
C TYR A 126 -5.34 9.18 -4.44
N GLY A 127 -4.72 10.29 -3.99
CA GLY A 127 -3.38 10.66 -4.43
C GLY A 127 -3.31 11.14 -5.88
N GLY A 128 -2.14 11.18 -6.45
CA GLY A 128 -1.91 11.60 -7.83
C GLY A 128 -1.98 10.44 -8.81
N VAL A 129 -3.00 10.41 -9.66
CA VAL A 129 -3.17 9.40 -10.71
C VAL A 129 -3.20 10.04 -12.09
N LYS A 130 -2.60 9.36 -13.06
CA LYS A 130 -2.83 9.65 -14.48
C LYS A 130 -3.98 8.77 -14.95
N LYS A 131 -5.21 9.31 -14.97
CA LYS A 131 -6.44 8.53 -15.22
C LYS A 131 -6.36 7.66 -16.46
N TYR A 132 -5.74 8.14 -17.54
CA TYR A 132 -5.58 7.40 -18.80
C TYR A 132 -4.74 6.11 -18.68
N GLN A 133 -4.00 5.93 -17.59
CA GLN A 133 -3.25 4.70 -17.33
C GLN A 133 -4.10 3.62 -16.65
N TRP A 134 -5.30 3.96 -16.20
CA TRP A 134 -6.17 3.07 -15.43
C TRP A 134 -7.29 2.45 -16.27
N VAL A 135 -7.54 3.00 -17.47
CA VAL A 135 -8.54 2.46 -18.39
C VAL A 135 -8.09 1.14 -18.99
N THR A 136 -9.04 0.26 -19.25
CA THR A 136 -8.83 -1.08 -19.87
C THR A 136 -7.92 -2.04 -19.08
N LEU A 137 -7.53 -1.68 -17.87
CA LEU A 137 -6.78 -2.58 -16.99
C LEU A 137 -7.70 -3.45 -16.16
N PRO A 138 -7.38 -4.73 -15.94
CA PRO A 138 -8.05 -5.53 -14.92
C PRO A 138 -7.66 -5.00 -13.54
N LEU A 139 -8.66 -4.69 -12.73
CA LEU A 139 -8.52 -4.14 -11.39
C LEU A 139 -9.07 -5.12 -10.37
N ALA A 140 -8.53 -5.07 -9.16
CA ALA A 140 -9.00 -5.80 -7.99
C ALA A 140 -9.56 -4.84 -6.94
N LEU A 141 -10.48 -5.33 -6.12
CA LEU A 141 -11.06 -4.59 -5.01
C LEU A 141 -10.45 -5.09 -3.70
N HIS A 142 -9.75 -4.21 -2.99
CA HIS A 142 -9.15 -4.47 -1.68
C HIS A 142 -9.69 -3.50 -0.64
N GLY A 143 -9.96 -4.00 0.54
CA GLY A 143 -10.38 -3.14 1.63
C GLY A 143 -10.99 -3.89 2.79
N VAL A 144 -11.73 -3.16 3.62
CA VAL A 144 -12.44 -3.71 4.77
C VAL A 144 -13.82 -3.08 4.88
N VAL A 145 -14.78 -3.86 5.34
CA VAL A 145 -16.13 -3.39 5.68
C VAL A 145 -16.30 -3.51 7.19
N ALA A 146 -16.40 -2.37 7.88
CA ALA A 146 -16.77 -2.33 9.29
C ALA A 146 -18.30 -2.40 9.40
N LYS A 147 -18.81 -3.47 10.03
CA LYS A 147 -20.24 -3.67 10.23
C LYS A 147 -20.74 -2.95 11.47
N LYS A 148 -22.07 -2.79 11.58
CA LYS A 148 -22.71 -2.12 12.73
C LYS A 148 -22.50 -2.82 14.06
N ASP A 149 -22.25 -4.13 14.05
CA ASP A 149 -21.92 -4.92 15.23
C ASP A 149 -20.45 -4.80 15.68
N GLY A 150 -19.66 -3.97 14.99
CA GLY A 150 -18.23 -3.76 15.24
C GLY A 150 -17.31 -4.80 14.59
N SER A 151 -17.86 -5.82 13.95
CA SER A 151 -17.02 -6.79 13.21
C SER A 151 -16.50 -6.18 11.92
N VAL A 152 -15.32 -6.65 11.49
CA VAL A 152 -14.67 -6.21 10.27
C VAL A 152 -14.56 -7.39 9.31
N VAL A 153 -14.97 -7.17 8.06
CA VAL A 153 -14.84 -8.15 6.97
C VAL A 153 -13.78 -7.64 6.01
N GLU A 154 -12.79 -8.47 5.74
CA GLU A 154 -11.80 -8.19 4.70
C GLU A 154 -12.40 -8.48 3.33
N VAL A 155 -12.11 -7.60 2.37
CA VAL A 155 -12.50 -7.73 0.98
C VAL A 155 -11.23 -7.78 0.14
N ASN A 156 -11.10 -8.85 -0.63
CA ASN A 156 -10.07 -9.03 -1.64
C ASN A 156 -10.71 -9.81 -2.79
N ILE A 157 -11.03 -9.12 -3.88
CA ILE A 157 -11.75 -9.67 -5.04
C ILE A 157 -11.02 -9.21 -6.31
N GLY A 158 -10.63 -10.15 -7.15
CA GLY A 158 -9.99 -9.89 -8.44
C GLY A 158 -8.53 -10.33 -8.54
N ASP A 159 -7.94 -10.83 -7.44
CA ASP A 159 -6.54 -11.29 -7.43
C ASP A 159 -6.39 -12.77 -7.82
N LYS A 160 -7.45 -13.56 -7.68
CA LYS A 160 -7.37 -15.00 -7.91
C LYS A 160 -7.93 -15.39 -9.29
N PRO A 161 -7.39 -16.42 -9.93
CA PRO A 161 -8.00 -16.97 -11.13
C PRO A 161 -9.47 -17.35 -10.90
N GLY A 162 -10.36 -16.82 -11.72
CA GLY A 162 -11.81 -17.03 -11.61
C GLY A 162 -12.56 -15.98 -10.79
N ASP A 163 -11.86 -15.06 -10.13
CA ASP A 163 -12.52 -13.92 -9.49
C ASP A 163 -13.16 -13.00 -10.54
N PRO A 164 -14.22 -12.26 -10.16
CA PRO A 164 -14.73 -11.15 -10.95
C PRO A 164 -13.63 -10.11 -11.22
N VAL A 165 -13.66 -9.52 -12.40
CA VAL A 165 -12.73 -8.47 -12.81
C VAL A 165 -13.46 -7.13 -12.80
N PHE A 166 -12.85 -6.13 -12.19
CA PHE A 166 -13.27 -4.74 -12.27
C PHE A 166 -12.46 -4.02 -13.36
N GLY A 167 -13.02 -3.00 -13.96
CA GLY A 167 -12.31 -2.22 -14.96
C GLY A 167 -12.97 -0.88 -15.20
N VAL A 168 -12.18 0.06 -15.71
CA VAL A 168 -12.66 1.32 -16.27
C VAL A 168 -12.68 1.13 -17.78
N SER A 169 -13.86 1.24 -18.39
CA SER A 169 -14.00 1.15 -19.84
C SER A 169 -13.44 2.39 -20.53
N ASP A 170 -13.06 2.26 -21.77
CA ASP A 170 -12.69 3.38 -22.64
C ASP A 170 -13.51 3.35 -23.92
N LEU A 171 -13.57 4.47 -24.60
CA LEU A 171 -14.28 4.58 -25.89
C LEU A 171 -13.52 3.88 -27.00
N LEU A 172 -14.26 3.21 -27.87
CA LEU A 172 -13.71 2.76 -29.15
C LEU A 172 -13.28 3.96 -30.00
N ILE A 173 -12.25 3.81 -30.80
CA ILE A 173 -11.68 4.88 -31.64
C ILE A 173 -12.73 5.59 -32.50
N HIS A 174 -13.72 4.86 -33.00
CA HIS A 174 -14.80 5.42 -33.82
C HIS A 174 -15.75 6.33 -33.04
N LEU A 175 -15.77 6.25 -31.71
CA LEU A 175 -16.58 7.07 -30.80
C LEU A 175 -15.74 8.10 -30.05
N ALA A 176 -14.42 8.04 -30.18
CA ALA A 176 -13.48 8.81 -29.39
C ALA A 176 -13.02 10.12 -30.05
N GLY A 177 -13.67 10.59 -31.11
CA GLY A 177 -13.21 11.78 -31.86
C GLY A 177 -12.94 12.99 -30.99
N GLU A 178 -13.89 13.39 -30.16
CA GLU A 178 -13.71 14.52 -29.24
C GLU A 178 -12.74 14.21 -28.10
N GLN A 179 -12.69 12.96 -27.64
CA GLN A 179 -11.78 12.50 -26.60
C GLN A 179 -10.32 12.63 -27.05
N MET A 180 -10.02 12.29 -28.30
CA MET A 180 -8.67 12.33 -28.87
C MET A 180 -8.11 13.75 -28.98
N GLU A 181 -8.96 14.78 -29.05
CA GLU A 181 -8.56 16.20 -29.04
C GLU A 181 -8.31 16.78 -27.65
N LYS A 182 -8.65 16.03 -26.59
CA LYS A 182 -8.47 16.50 -25.22
C LYS A 182 -7.02 16.33 -24.74
N LYS A 183 -6.59 17.24 -23.84
CA LYS A 183 -5.30 17.08 -23.16
C LYS A 183 -5.33 15.82 -22.29
N ALA A 184 -4.20 15.12 -22.19
CA ALA A 184 -4.08 13.87 -21.41
C ALA A 184 -4.64 13.94 -19.99
N ALA A 185 -4.56 15.11 -19.32
CA ALA A 185 -5.12 15.34 -18.00
C ALA A 185 -6.68 15.36 -17.96
N LYS A 186 -7.33 15.45 -19.11
CA LYS A 186 -8.79 15.58 -19.26
C LYS A 186 -9.40 14.52 -20.19
N VAL A 187 -8.58 13.62 -20.71
CA VAL A 187 -9.01 12.61 -21.68
C VAL A 187 -9.95 11.58 -21.07
N ILE A 188 -9.79 11.28 -19.78
CA ILE A 188 -10.71 10.44 -19.01
C ILE A 188 -11.48 11.33 -18.04
N GLU A 189 -12.78 11.34 -18.17
CA GLU A 189 -13.73 12.05 -17.31
C GLU A 189 -13.99 11.26 -16.03
N GLY A 190 -14.44 11.94 -14.96
CA GLY A 190 -14.75 11.33 -13.67
C GLY A 190 -14.39 12.23 -12.52
#